data_426a4b5f487dab25d38e4d136c291e5f
#
_entry.id   426a4b5f487dab25d38e4d136c291e5f
#
_cell.length_a   1.000
_cell.length_b   1.000
_cell.length_c   1.000
_cell.angle_alpha   90.00
_cell.angle_beta   90.00
_cell.angle_gamma   90.00
#
_symmetry.space_group_name_H-M   'P 1'
#
loop_
_entity.id
_entity.type
_entity.pdbx_description
1 polymer ?
#
loop_
_entity_poly.entity_id
_entity_poly.type
_entity_poly.pdbx_seq_one_letter_code
_entity_poly.pdbx_strand_id
1 'polypeptide(L)'
;MKPVILAILLVLIPFLISESFARTLPALTRVQVQGNRFVTTDGKRMVFRGLNASDPDKLDKSGHWEKDYLAEMKRWGANLVRFPVHPSAWRERGADAYLALLDQGVAWAGQLGLYVIIDWHSIGNLKTEMYQDPMYHTTRQETYAFWRTVAARYKDNPTVAFFELFNEPTTMSGKLGDCTWPEWKAINEEMIGIIRSTGAETIPLVAGFNWAYDLTDVATQPVAAEGVAYVSHPYPMKREKPWEDKWTADWGFVANKYPVVLTEIGFCGPDDKGAHVPVVSDESYGDAITAYADTHGISYVVWVFDPQWAPMLFSDWNYTPTRQGRYFKKALSKYAGR
;
A
#
# COMPACT_ATOMS: atom_id res chain seq x y z
N MET A 1 -80.19 31.70 19.46
CA MET A 1 -79.13 30.85 18.89
C MET A 1 -77.88 31.71 18.81
N LYS A 2 -76.87 31.44 19.66
CA LYS A 2 -75.56 32.13 19.63
C LYS A 2 -74.57 31.30 18.83
N PRO A 3 -73.74 31.81 17.95
CA PRO A 3 -72.75 31.02 17.25
C PRO A 3 -71.54 30.75 18.17
N VAL A 4 -71.11 29.50 18.16
CA VAL A 4 -69.86 29.05 18.80
C VAL A 4 -68.72 29.22 17.78
N ILE A 5 -67.77 30.06 18.10
CA ILE A 5 -66.54 30.26 17.31
C ILE A 5 -65.50 29.26 17.81
N LEU A 6 -65.16 28.30 16.93
CA LEU A 6 -64.12 27.31 17.21
C LEU A 6 -62.76 27.93 16.80
N ALA A 7 -61.91 28.26 17.79
CA ALA A 7 -60.56 28.73 17.55
C ALA A 7 -59.63 27.51 17.34
N ILE A 8 -59.08 27.34 16.12
CA ILE A 8 -58.06 26.37 15.81
C ILE A 8 -56.69 26.96 16.20
N LEU A 9 -56.07 26.37 17.22
CA LEU A 9 -54.70 26.69 17.63
C LEU A 9 -53.73 25.96 16.74
N LEU A 10 -53.05 26.66 15.81
CA LEU A 10 -51.94 26.11 15.01
C LEU A 10 -50.68 26.09 15.89
N VAL A 11 -50.25 24.94 16.34
CA VAL A 11 -48.96 24.74 17.01
C VAL A 11 -47.87 24.59 15.93
N LEU A 12 -47.09 25.68 15.73
CA LEU A 12 -45.87 25.65 14.93
C LEU A 12 -44.78 24.91 15.70
N ILE A 13 -44.48 23.66 15.30
CA ILE A 13 -43.32 22.94 15.78
C ILE A 13 -42.09 23.42 14.98
N PRO A 14 -41.07 24.04 15.60
CA PRO A 14 -39.87 24.38 14.88
C PRO A 14 -39.12 23.13 14.50
N PHE A 15 -39.00 22.84 13.20
CA PHE A 15 -38.08 21.85 12.67
C PHE A 15 -36.66 22.36 12.92
N LEU A 16 -35.99 21.86 13.97
CA LEU A 16 -34.54 22.01 14.14
C LEU A 16 -33.85 21.18 13.07
N ILE A 17 -33.49 21.82 11.96
CA ILE A 17 -32.57 21.26 10.99
C ILE A 17 -31.21 21.20 11.70
N SER A 18 -30.87 20.04 12.21
CA SER A 18 -29.51 19.75 12.69
C SER A 18 -28.62 19.70 11.46
N GLU A 19 -27.98 20.80 11.10
CA GLU A 19 -26.85 20.79 10.18
C GLU A 19 -25.72 20.00 10.84
N SER A 20 -25.63 18.73 10.45
CA SER A 20 -24.46 17.92 10.73
C SER A 20 -23.30 18.53 9.93
N PHE A 21 -22.53 19.43 10.55
CA PHE A 21 -21.24 19.86 10.02
C PHE A 21 -20.35 18.62 9.93
N ALA A 22 -20.30 17.99 8.77
CA ALA A 22 -19.29 17.01 8.45
C ALA A 22 -17.92 17.70 8.61
N ARG A 23 -17.24 17.42 9.70
CA ARG A 23 -15.93 17.98 10.01
C ARG A 23 -14.99 17.52 8.89
N THR A 24 -14.69 18.39 7.94
CA THR A 24 -13.68 18.13 6.92
C THR A 24 -12.36 17.86 7.63
N LEU A 25 -11.79 16.68 7.42
CA LEU A 25 -10.46 16.37 7.93
C LEU A 25 -9.46 17.40 7.34
N PRO A 26 -8.47 17.85 8.13
CA PRO A 26 -7.42 18.70 7.58
C PRO A 26 -6.69 17.96 6.46
N ALA A 27 -6.24 18.71 5.45
CA ALA A 27 -5.45 18.15 4.36
C ALA A 27 -4.22 17.41 4.92
N LEU A 28 -3.89 16.27 4.30
CA LEU A 28 -2.71 15.52 4.68
C LEU A 28 -1.43 16.34 4.43
N THR A 29 -0.51 16.27 5.38
CA THR A 29 0.79 16.95 5.29
C THR A 29 1.78 16.05 4.53
N ARG A 30 2.61 16.64 3.67
CA ARG A 30 3.63 15.87 2.93
C ARG A 30 4.55 15.11 3.89
N VAL A 31 4.83 13.88 3.54
CA VAL A 31 5.77 12.99 4.26
C VAL A 31 7.14 13.07 3.61
N GLN A 32 8.17 13.06 4.43
CA GLN A 32 9.58 13.04 4.01
C GLN A 32 10.39 12.04 4.83
N VAL A 33 11.55 11.67 4.35
CA VAL A 33 12.52 10.84 5.06
C VAL A 33 13.44 11.71 5.90
N GLN A 34 13.59 11.37 7.18
CA GLN A 34 14.57 11.96 8.08
C GLN A 34 15.34 10.84 8.80
N GLY A 35 16.57 10.57 8.34
CA GLY A 35 17.33 9.41 8.79
C GLY A 35 16.59 8.11 8.49
N ASN A 36 16.31 7.32 9.52
CA ASN A 36 15.57 6.06 9.38
C ASN A 36 14.05 6.18 9.66
N ARG A 37 13.49 7.38 9.55
CA ARG A 37 12.09 7.65 9.92
C ARG A 37 11.35 8.39 8.84
N PHE A 38 10.03 8.20 8.82
CA PHE A 38 9.12 9.09 8.12
C PHE A 38 8.68 10.20 9.06
N VAL A 39 8.71 11.43 8.57
CA VAL A 39 8.20 12.61 9.27
C VAL A 39 7.36 13.44 8.30
N THR A 40 6.36 14.12 8.79
CA THR A 40 5.64 15.13 8.03
C THR A 40 6.45 16.43 7.98
N THR A 41 6.18 17.29 7.01
CA THR A 41 6.90 18.58 6.88
C THR A 41 6.71 19.51 8.07
N ASP A 42 5.69 19.27 8.92
CA ASP A 42 5.49 19.94 10.22
C ASP A 42 6.18 19.21 11.39
N GLY A 43 7.00 18.17 11.10
CA GLY A 43 7.86 17.50 12.08
C GLY A 43 7.23 16.34 12.85
N LYS A 44 5.99 15.95 12.55
CA LYS A 44 5.35 14.80 13.21
C LYS A 44 5.94 13.49 12.69
N ARG A 45 6.42 12.61 13.61
CA ARG A 45 6.83 11.25 13.26
C ARG A 45 5.64 10.43 12.77
N MET A 46 5.82 9.72 11.67
CA MET A 46 4.82 8.86 11.07
C MET A 46 5.26 7.40 11.07
N VAL A 47 4.34 6.52 11.43
CA VAL A 47 4.45 5.07 11.23
C VAL A 47 3.16 4.62 10.53
N PHE A 48 3.32 3.92 9.43
CA PHE A 48 2.18 3.54 8.62
C PHE A 48 1.71 2.13 8.94
N ARG A 49 0.39 1.99 9.03
CA ARG A 49 -0.34 0.75 9.24
C ARG A 49 -1.43 0.71 8.17
N GLY A 50 -1.18 -0.05 7.11
CA GLY A 50 -1.97 0.02 5.90
C GLY A 50 -2.62 -1.27 5.48
N LEU A 51 -3.42 -1.15 4.42
CA LEU A 51 -4.06 -2.25 3.72
C LEU A 51 -3.78 -2.13 2.22
N ASN A 52 -3.50 -3.27 1.58
CA ASN A 52 -3.45 -3.35 0.13
C ASN A 52 -4.87 -3.38 -0.44
N ALA A 53 -5.17 -2.48 -1.36
CA ALA A 53 -6.33 -2.64 -2.23
C ALA A 53 -6.06 -3.74 -3.27
N SER A 54 -7.09 -4.23 -3.96
CA SER A 54 -6.90 -4.84 -5.28
C SER A 54 -6.55 -3.77 -6.30
N ASP A 55 -6.10 -4.22 -7.49
CA ASP A 55 -5.91 -3.32 -8.63
C ASP A 55 -7.16 -2.47 -8.88
N PRO A 56 -7.03 -1.14 -8.94
CA PRO A 56 -8.15 -0.23 -9.25
C PRO A 56 -8.96 -0.63 -10.49
N ASP A 57 -8.32 -1.12 -11.55
CA ASP A 57 -8.99 -1.60 -12.76
C ASP A 57 -9.86 -2.83 -12.49
N LYS A 58 -9.36 -3.80 -11.69
CA LYS A 58 -10.14 -4.97 -11.28
C LYS A 58 -11.37 -4.55 -10.45
N LEU A 59 -11.18 -3.64 -9.50
CA LEU A 59 -12.27 -3.14 -8.66
C LEU A 59 -13.33 -2.39 -9.48
N ASP A 60 -12.91 -1.55 -10.43
CA ASP A 60 -13.82 -0.83 -11.32
C ASP A 60 -14.60 -1.79 -12.21
N LYS A 61 -13.93 -2.74 -12.87
CA LYS A 61 -14.58 -3.78 -13.70
C LYS A 61 -15.58 -4.64 -12.92
N SER A 62 -15.39 -4.79 -11.62
CA SER A 62 -16.28 -5.55 -10.72
C SER A 62 -17.32 -4.68 -10.01
N GLY A 63 -17.33 -3.35 -10.23
CA GLY A 63 -18.27 -2.42 -9.63
C GLY A 63 -17.99 -2.10 -8.15
N HIS A 64 -16.74 -2.25 -7.70
CA HIS A 64 -16.34 -2.04 -6.31
C HIS A 64 -15.27 -0.94 -6.14
N TRP A 65 -14.91 -0.21 -7.21
CA TRP A 65 -14.06 0.97 -7.11
C TRP A 65 -14.88 2.17 -6.66
N GLU A 66 -15.02 2.32 -5.36
CA GLU A 66 -15.86 3.34 -4.75
C GLU A 66 -15.26 3.85 -3.43
N LYS A 67 -15.69 5.02 -2.98
CA LYS A 67 -15.19 5.64 -1.76
C LYS A 67 -15.45 4.78 -0.52
N ASP A 68 -16.58 4.08 -0.48
CA ASP A 68 -16.97 3.24 0.68
C ASP A 68 -16.02 2.06 0.88
N TYR A 69 -15.40 1.54 -0.18
CA TYR A 69 -14.35 0.53 -0.09
C TYR A 69 -13.14 1.06 0.70
N LEU A 70 -12.66 2.27 0.40
CA LEU A 70 -11.58 2.91 1.16
C LEU A 70 -12.02 3.33 2.57
N ALA A 71 -13.29 3.73 2.73
CA ALA A 71 -13.85 4.06 4.04
C ALA A 71 -13.88 2.83 4.98
N GLU A 72 -14.13 1.62 4.44
CA GLU A 72 -14.02 0.40 5.24
C GLU A 72 -12.58 0.11 5.67
N MET A 73 -11.59 0.32 4.81
CA MET A 73 -10.18 0.23 5.20
C MET A 73 -9.85 1.20 6.35
N LYS A 74 -10.37 2.43 6.27
CA LYS A 74 -10.25 3.41 7.36
C LYS A 74 -10.92 2.95 8.64
N ARG A 75 -12.12 2.35 8.56
CA ARG A 75 -12.82 1.76 9.72
C ARG A 75 -12.04 0.62 10.36
N TRP A 76 -11.25 -0.12 9.60
CA TRP A 76 -10.34 -1.13 10.14
C TRP A 76 -9.13 -0.53 10.88
N GLY A 77 -8.90 0.77 10.75
CA GLY A 77 -7.82 1.50 11.45
C GLY A 77 -6.62 1.83 10.56
N ALA A 78 -6.70 1.62 9.26
CA ALA A 78 -5.64 1.99 8.33
C ALA A 78 -5.40 3.51 8.31
N ASN A 79 -4.13 3.91 8.12
CA ASN A 79 -3.71 5.27 7.79
C ASN A 79 -2.99 5.36 6.44
N LEU A 80 -2.88 4.24 5.73
CA LEU A 80 -2.23 4.08 4.44
C LEU A 80 -2.99 3.06 3.60
N VAL A 81 -3.11 3.29 2.31
CA VAL A 81 -3.60 2.31 1.32
C VAL A 81 -2.58 2.16 0.21
N ARG A 82 -2.36 0.94 -0.26
CA ARG A 82 -1.52 0.66 -1.43
C ARG A 82 -2.40 0.31 -2.61
N PHE A 83 -2.17 0.96 -3.74
CA PHE A 83 -2.82 0.73 -5.02
C PHE A 83 -1.87 -0.01 -5.96
N PRO A 84 -2.02 -1.33 -6.11
CA PRO A 84 -1.24 -2.12 -7.07
C PRO A 84 -1.75 -1.83 -8.49
N VAL A 85 -0.85 -1.38 -9.37
CA VAL A 85 -1.12 -1.10 -10.78
C VAL A 85 -0.46 -2.18 -11.63
N HIS A 86 -1.24 -3.13 -12.14
CA HIS A 86 -0.69 -4.16 -13.03
C HIS A 86 -0.35 -3.58 -14.40
N PRO A 87 0.84 -3.90 -14.94
CA PRO A 87 1.22 -3.43 -16.28
C PRO A 87 0.22 -3.80 -17.38
N SER A 88 -0.36 -5.00 -17.32
CA SER A 88 -1.39 -5.41 -18.28
C SER A 88 -2.64 -4.53 -18.21
N ALA A 89 -3.14 -4.27 -17.00
CA ALA A 89 -4.33 -3.43 -16.79
C ALA A 89 -4.07 -1.97 -17.21
N TRP A 90 -2.88 -1.44 -16.94
CA TRP A 90 -2.45 -0.13 -17.39
C TRP A 90 -2.47 -0.01 -18.92
N ARG A 91 -1.93 -1.02 -19.64
CA ARG A 91 -1.94 -1.04 -21.11
C ARG A 91 -3.33 -1.21 -21.70
N GLU A 92 -4.10 -2.17 -21.19
CA GLU A 92 -5.44 -2.50 -21.69
C GLU A 92 -6.42 -1.34 -21.53
N ARG A 93 -6.40 -0.68 -20.38
CA ARG A 93 -7.26 0.48 -20.12
C ARG A 93 -6.77 1.74 -20.84
N GLY A 94 -5.47 1.87 -21.04
CA GLY A 94 -4.82 3.09 -21.50
C GLY A 94 -4.51 4.06 -20.36
N ALA A 95 -3.41 4.76 -20.49
CA ALA A 95 -2.83 5.58 -19.41
C ALA A 95 -3.82 6.63 -18.85
N ASP A 96 -4.49 7.38 -19.74
CA ASP A 96 -5.40 8.46 -19.31
C ASP A 96 -6.61 7.92 -18.52
N ALA A 97 -7.20 6.82 -18.99
CA ALA A 97 -8.34 6.20 -18.32
C ALA A 97 -7.92 5.53 -16.99
N TYR A 98 -6.72 4.96 -16.91
CA TYR A 98 -6.21 4.41 -15.67
C TYR A 98 -5.87 5.51 -14.65
N LEU A 99 -5.27 6.61 -15.11
CA LEU A 99 -5.01 7.78 -14.26
C LEU A 99 -6.30 8.36 -13.68
N ALA A 100 -7.42 8.34 -14.42
CA ALA A 100 -8.71 8.78 -13.89
C ALA A 100 -9.17 7.91 -12.71
N LEU A 101 -8.92 6.59 -12.71
CA LEU A 101 -9.17 5.73 -11.56
C LEU A 101 -8.27 6.10 -10.37
N LEU A 102 -6.98 6.27 -10.62
CA LEU A 102 -6.03 6.65 -9.57
C LEU A 102 -6.40 8.01 -8.96
N ASP A 103 -6.82 8.99 -9.78
CA ASP A 103 -7.26 10.30 -9.29
C ASP A 103 -8.45 10.20 -8.34
N GLN A 104 -9.44 9.37 -8.69
CA GLN A 104 -10.58 9.11 -7.82
C GLN A 104 -10.14 8.49 -6.50
N GLY A 105 -9.33 7.43 -6.55
CA GLY A 105 -8.83 6.75 -5.36
C GLY A 105 -7.99 7.66 -4.45
N VAL A 106 -7.09 8.45 -5.03
CA VAL A 106 -6.25 9.42 -4.31
C VAL A 106 -7.11 10.52 -3.67
N ALA A 107 -8.12 11.02 -4.39
CA ALA A 107 -9.04 12.02 -3.84
C ALA A 107 -9.86 11.46 -2.67
N TRP A 108 -10.40 10.24 -2.79
CA TRP A 108 -11.13 9.59 -1.70
C TRP A 108 -10.22 9.29 -0.51
N ALA A 109 -9.01 8.78 -0.75
CA ALA A 109 -8.03 8.53 0.30
C ALA A 109 -7.71 9.81 1.09
N GLY A 110 -7.42 10.92 0.41
CA GLY A 110 -7.17 12.23 1.03
C GLY A 110 -8.35 12.71 1.87
N GLN A 111 -9.59 12.58 1.38
CA GLN A 111 -10.80 12.92 2.14
C GLN A 111 -11.00 12.06 3.39
N LEU A 112 -10.49 10.83 3.39
CA LEU A 112 -10.57 9.88 4.50
C LEU A 112 -9.35 9.97 5.44
N GLY A 113 -8.36 10.82 5.14
CA GLY A 113 -7.12 10.90 5.90
C GLY A 113 -6.26 9.63 5.76
N LEU A 114 -6.25 9.04 4.57
CA LEU A 114 -5.39 7.91 4.18
C LEU A 114 -4.29 8.42 3.27
N TYR A 115 -3.04 8.08 3.56
CA TYR A 115 -1.95 8.21 2.61
C TYR A 115 -2.02 7.10 1.56
N VAL A 116 -1.33 7.30 0.44
CA VAL A 116 -1.34 6.37 -0.69
C VAL A 116 0.09 5.95 -1.06
N ILE A 117 0.27 4.65 -1.31
CA ILE A 117 1.35 4.09 -2.12
C ILE A 117 0.78 3.82 -3.51
N ILE A 118 1.41 4.32 -4.56
CA ILE A 118 1.19 3.84 -5.92
C ILE A 118 2.31 2.85 -6.23
N ASP A 119 1.95 1.62 -6.59
CA ASP A 119 2.86 0.52 -6.84
C ASP A 119 2.79 0.06 -8.30
N TRP A 120 3.96 -0.04 -8.96
CA TRP A 120 4.07 -0.72 -10.25
C TRP A 120 4.14 -2.22 -10.01
N HIS A 121 2.98 -2.87 -10.07
CA HIS A 121 2.74 -4.22 -9.59
C HIS A 121 3.22 -5.28 -10.58
N SER A 122 4.53 -5.37 -10.77
CA SER A 122 5.16 -6.37 -11.62
C SER A 122 5.97 -7.38 -10.78
N ILE A 123 6.02 -8.64 -11.24
CA ILE A 123 6.80 -9.72 -10.63
C ILE A 123 7.73 -10.31 -11.68
N GLY A 124 9.02 -10.10 -11.53
CA GLY A 124 10.00 -10.61 -12.48
C GLY A 124 11.32 -9.87 -12.49
N ASN A 125 11.98 -9.90 -13.64
CA ASN A 125 13.29 -9.31 -13.86
C ASN A 125 13.23 -8.20 -14.92
N LEU A 126 13.22 -6.96 -14.48
CA LEU A 126 13.13 -5.81 -15.39
C LEU A 126 14.40 -5.63 -16.26
N LYS A 127 15.56 -6.19 -15.88
CA LYS A 127 16.77 -6.16 -16.70
C LYS A 127 16.61 -7.00 -17.96
N THR A 128 16.04 -8.20 -17.83
CA THR A 128 15.84 -9.14 -18.93
C THR A 128 14.46 -9.04 -19.57
N GLU A 129 13.56 -8.29 -18.95
CA GLU A 129 12.15 -8.15 -19.31
C GLU A 129 11.40 -9.50 -19.34
N MET A 130 11.79 -10.41 -18.41
CA MET A 130 11.16 -11.71 -18.22
C MET A 130 10.36 -11.72 -16.89
N TYR A 131 9.12 -12.21 -16.95
CA TYR A 131 8.17 -12.11 -15.84
C TYR A 131 7.54 -13.46 -15.50
N GLN A 132 7.06 -13.54 -14.26
CA GLN A 132 6.48 -14.77 -13.72
C GLN A 132 5.15 -15.13 -14.40
N ASP A 133 4.35 -14.15 -14.80
CA ASP A 133 3.04 -14.32 -15.42
C ASP A 133 2.78 -13.18 -16.42
N PRO A 134 1.99 -13.40 -17.49
CA PRO A 134 1.68 -12.37 -18.48
C PRO A 134 1.12 -11.05 -17.92
N MET A 135 0.40 -11.08 -16.80
CA MET A 135 -0.17 -9.87 -16.21
C MET A 135 0.90 -8.90 -15.66
N TYR A 136 2.07 -9.42 -15.30
CA TYR A 136 3.21 -8.66 -14.78
C TYR A 136 4.15 -8.15 -15.85
N HIS A 137 3.93 -8.56 -17.11
CA HIS A 137 4.83 -8.23 -18.21
C HIS A 137 4.88 -6.72 -18.46
N THR A 138 6.07 -6.16 -18.46
CA THR A 138 6.35 -4.76 -18.79
C THR A 138 7.68 -4.67 -19.52
N THR A 139 8.07 -3.49 -19.97
CA THR A 139 9.42 -3.21 -20.45
C THR A 139 10.05 -2.14 -19.57
N ARG A 140 11.37 -2.01 -19.62
CA ARG A 140 12.06 -0.91 -18.96
C ARG A 140 11.54 0.44 -19.46
N GLN A 141 11.35 0.56 -20.78
CA GLN A 141 10.81 1.77 -21.38
C GLN A 141 9.39 2.10 -20.86
N GLU A 142 8.51 1.10 -20.78
CA GLU A 142 7.14 1.27 -20.27
C GLU A 142 7.16 1.65 -18.78
N THR A 143 7.95 0.95 -17.97
CA THR A 143 8.13 1.26 -16.54
C THR A 143 8.61 2.71 -16.33
N TYR A 144 9.57 3.17 -17.11
CA TYR A 144 10.09 4.53 -17.04
C TYR A 144 9.08 5.57 -17.51
N ALA A 145 8.29 5.25 -18.54
CA ALA A 145 7.20 6.12 -19.00
C ALA A 145 6.08 6.22 -17.95
N PHE A 146 5.72 5.09 -17.31
CA PHE A 146 4.77 5.06 -16.19
C PHE A 146 5.21 6.00 -15.07
N TRP A 147 6.44 5.86 -14.58
CA TRP A 147 6.93 6.68 -13.48
C TRP A 147 7.03 8.16 -13.84
N ARG A 148 7.43 8.50 -15.07
CA ARG A 148 7.42 9.90 -15.52
C ARG A 148 6.00 10.49 -15.48
N THR A 149 5.03 9.73 -15.95
CA THR A 149 3.63 10.17 -16.03
C THR A 149 3.01 10.31 -14.65
N VAL A 150 3.13 9.27 -13.81
CA VAL A 150 2.56 9.24 -12.46
C VAL A 150 3.23 10.28 -11.54
N ALA A 151 4.57 10.39 -11.61
CA ALA A 151 5.27 11.36 -10.80
C ALA A 151 4.92 12.81 -11.18
N ALA A 152 4.84 13.14 -12.46
CA ALA A 152 4.42 14.46 -12.91
C ALA A 152 2.99 14.81 -12.44
N ARG A 153 2.08 13.81 -12.44
CA ARG A 153 0.69 14.01 -12.04
C ARG A 153 0.51 14.27 -10.56
N TYR A 154 1.26 13.55 -9.71
CA TYR A 154 1.06 13.59 -8.27
C TYR A 154 2.13 14.36 -7.49
N LYS A 155 3.09 15.01 -8.15
CA LYS A 155 4.21 15.71 -7.51
C LYS A 155 3.81 16.68 -6.40
N ASP A 156 2.68 17.36 -6.57
CA ASP A 156 2.18 18.36 -5.62
C ASP A 156 1.09 17.84 -4.68
N ASN A 157 0.73 16.54 -4.79
CA ASN A 157 -0.34 15.94 -3.99
C ASN A 157 0.24 15.19 -2.76
N PRO A 158 0.11 15.73 -1.54
CA PRO A 158 0.67 15.13 -0.33
C PRO A 158 0.00 13.82 0.07
N THR A 159 -1.19 13.51 -0.47
CA THR A 159 -1.87 12.24 -0.23
C THR A 159 -1.05 11.06 -0.78
N VAL A 160 -0.37 11.24 -1.93
CA VAL A 160 0.52 10.22 -2.50
C VAL A 160 1.89 10.36 -1.83
N ALA A 161 2.08 9.60 -0.74
CA ALA A 161 3.31 9.65 0.04
C ALA A 161 4.44 8.83 -0.57
N PHE A 162 4.12 7.76 -1.33
CA PHE A 162 5.09 6.79 -1.79
C PHE A 162 4.85 6.35 -3.23
N PHE A 163 5.95 6.09 -3.94
CA PHE A 163 6.02 5.39 -5.20
C PHE A 163 6.81 4.09 -5.03
N GLU A 164 6.16 2.95 -5.07
CA GLU A 164 6.83 1.65 -5.03
C GLU A 164 7.27 1.27 -6.43
N LEU A 165 8.59 1.37 -6.66
CA LEU A 165 9.16 1.42 -8.00
C LEU A 165 8.93 0.14 -8.80
N PHE A 166 8.88 -1.02 -8.11
CA PHE A 166 8.63 -2.33 -8.69
C PHE A 166 8.28 -3.30 -7.56
N ASN A 167 7.15 -3.98 -7.66
CA ASN A 167 6.58 -4.80 -6.61
C ASN A 167 7.50 -5.93 -6.13
N GLU A 168 7.80 -6.91 -6.99
CA GLU A 168 8.54 -8.11 -6.61
C GLU A 168 9.65 -8.48 -7.61
N PRO A 169 10.83 -7.85 -7.50
CA PRO A 169 11.98 -8.23 -8.31
C PRO A 169 12.45 -9.64 -7.96
N THR A 170 12.59 -10.48 -8.98
CA THR A 170 13.05 -11.85 -8.83
C THR A 170 13.69 -12.38 -10.12
N THR A 171 14.72 -13.20 -9.97
CA THR A 171 15.30 -13.97 -11.08
C THR A 171 14.70 -15.39 -11.17
N MET A 172 13.86 -15.78 -10.21
CA MET A 172 13.35 -17.15 -10.05
C MET A 172 14.47 -18.21 -10.15
N SER A 173 15.57 -17.98 -9.41
CA SER A 173 16.77 -18.83 -9.46
C SER A 173 17.33 -18.96 -10.89
N GLY A 174 17.37 -17.86 -11.65
CA GLY A 174 17.91 -17.78 -13.00
C GLY A 174 16.91 -18.09 -14.13
N LYS A 175 15.70 -18.58 -13.83
CA LYS A 175 14.68 -18.86 -14.87
C LYS A 175 14.22 -17.61 -15.62
N LEU A 176 14.30 -16.45 -14.99
CA LEU A 176 13.98 -15.15 -15.59
C LEU A 176 15.25 -14.37 -15.99
N GLY A 177 16.36 -15.09 -16.19
CA GLY A 177 17.66 -14.50 -16.49
C GLY A 177 18.34 -13.92 -15.25
N ASP A 178 19.60 -13.51 -15.41
CA ASP A 178 20.41 -13.02 -14.31
C ASP A 178 20.24 -11.51 -14.11
N CYS A 179 20.23 -11.08 -12.86
CA CYS A 179 20.31 -9.69 -12.46
C CYS A 179 21.06 -9.61 -11.13
N THR A 180 22.16 -8.90 -11.12
CA THR A 180 22.94 -8.64 -9.91
C THR A 180 22.38 -7.42 -9.17
N TRP A 181 22.70 -7.30 -7.87
CA TRP A 181 22.30 -6.13 -7.11
C TRP A 181 22.81 -4.80 -7.71
N PRO A 182 24.08 -4.65 -8.13
CA PRO A 182 24.54 -3.41 -8.79
C PRO A 182 23.71 -3.04 -10.03
N GLU A 183 23.28 -4.02 -10.83
CA GLU A 183 22.44 -3.79 -12.01
C GLU A 183 21.01 -3.37 -11.61
N TRP A 184 20.44 -4.05 -10.63
CA TRP A 184 19.12 -3.70 -10.10
C TRP A 184 19.12 -2.31 -9.43
N LYS A 185 20.15 -2.03 -8.65
CA LYS A 185 20.39 -0.72 -8.04
C LYS A 185 20.45 0.39 -9.10
N ALA A 186 21.20 0.19 -10.18
CA ALA A 186 21.30 1.18 -11.28
C ALA A 186 19.93 1.45 -11.93
N ILE A 187 19.12 0.40 -12.16
CA ILE A 187 17.76 0.54 -12.70
C ILE A 187 16.86 1.35 -11.74
N ASN A 188 16.95 1.11 -10.43
CA ASN A 188 16.20 1.90 -9.45
C ASN A 188 16.66 3.36 -9.41
N GLU A 189 17.96 3.61 -9.49
CA GLU A 189 18.53 4.97 -9.55
C GLU A 189 18.07 5.73 -10.80
N GLU A 190 17.96 5.05 -11.95
CA GLU A 190 17.37 5.63 -13.16
C GLU A 190 15.90 5.99 -12.96
N MET A 191 15.09 5.10 -12.38
CA MET A 191 13.66 5.38 -12.06
C MET A 191 13.54 6.56 -11.10
N ILE A 192 14.36 6.62 -10.06
CA ILE A 192 14.37 7.72 -9.10
C ILE A 192 14.76 9.04 -9.81
N GLY A 193 15.76 9.00 -10.68
CA GLY A 193 16.16 10.15 -11.49
C GLY A 193 15.03 10.67 -12.36
N ILE A 194 14.27 9.77 -13.00
CA ILE A 194 13.08 10.10 -13.79
C ILE A 194 12.02 10.78 -12.92
N ILE A 195 11.71 10.21 -11.76
CA ILE A 195 10.74 10.78 -10.82
C ILE A 195 11.16 12.18 -10.38
N ARG A 196 12.41 12.34 -9.95
CA ARG A 196 12.95 13.64 -9.50
C ARG A 196 12.99 14.68 -10.62
N SER A 197 13.21 14.28 -11.88
CA SER A 197 13.19 15.19 -13.04
C SER A 197 11.83 15.85 -13.28
N THR A 198 10.74 15.28 -12.74
CA THR A 198 9.39 15.88 -12.79
C THR A 198 9.17 16.96 -11.72
N GLY A 199 10.07 17.10 -10.77
CA GLY A 199 9.92 17.91 -9.57
C GLY A 199 9.17 17.17 -8.42
N ALA A 200 8.92 15.88 -8.54
CA ALA A 200 8.26 15.11 -7.48
C ALA A 200 9.22 14.82 -6.32
N GLU A 201 8.77 15.10 -5.09
CA GLU A 201 9.45 14.78 -3.83
C GLU A 201 8.89 13.52 -3.15
N THR A 202 7.87 12.92 -3.74
CA THR A 202 7.26 11.65 -3.27
C THR A 202 8.34 10.60 -3.02
N ILE A 203 8.25 9.87 -1.91
CA ILE A 203 9.29 8.94 -1.46
C ILE A 203 9.30 7.69 -2.34
N PRO A 204 10.41 7.38 -3.04
CA PRO A 204 10.56 6.11 -3.74
C PRO A 204 10.77 4.98 -2.74
N LEU A 205 10.07 3.86 -2.96
CA LEU A 205 10.25 2.61 -2.24
C LEU A 205 11.00 1.63 -3.13
N VAL A 206 12.11 1.11 -2.64
CA VAL A 206 13.02 0.21 -3.37
C VAL A 206 12.94 -1.19 -2.81
N ALA A 207 12.51 -2.14 -3.62
CA ALA A 207 12.46 -3.56 -3.25
C ALA A 207 13.78 -4.27 -3.59
N GLY A 208 14.18 -5.21 -2.72
CA GLY A 208 15.28 -6.13 -2.99
C GLY A 208 14.82 -7.39 -3.72
N PHE A 209 15.73 -8.35 -3.90
CA PHE A 209 15.43 -9.60 -4.62
C PHE A 209 14.59 -10.60 -3.81
N ASN A 210 14.41 -11.80 -4.37
CA ASN A 210 13.65 -12.90 -3.81
C ASN A 210 12.18 -12.52 -3.55
N TRP A 211 11.53 -11.92 -4.58
CA TRP A 211 10.18 -11.40 -4.48
C TRP A 211 10.08 -10.37 -3.35
N ALA A 212 10.86 -9.30 -3.46
CA ALA A 212 10.96 -8.21 -2.50
C ALA A 212 11.35 -8.61 -1.07
N TYR A 213 11.87 -9.82 -0.82
CA TYR A 213 12.18 -10.27 0.54
C TYR A 213 13.53 -9.79 1.05
N ASP A 214 14.58 -9.90 0.22
CA ASP A 214 15.99 -9.82 0.64
C ASP A 214 16.58 -8.42 0.40
N LEU A 215 17.11 -7.81 1.45
CA LEU A 215 17.78 -6.51 1.43
C LEU A 215 19.26 -6.61 1.86
N THR A 216 19.86 -7.80 1.91
CA THR A 216 21.23 -7.99 2.43
C THR A 216 22.27 -7.14 1.70
N ASP A 217 22.12 -6.94 0.40
CA ASP A 217 23.03 -6.13 -0.41
C ASP A 217 23.01 -4.63 -0.04
N VAL A 218 21.91 -4.13 0.54
CA VAL A 218 21.81 -2.73 0.99
C VAL A 218 22.83 -2.39 2.07
N ALA A 219 23.31 -3.39 2.82
CA ALA A 219 24.32 -3.20 3.87
C ALA A 219 25.59 -2.51 3.34
N THR A 220 26.02 -2.90 2.15
CA THR A 220 27.28 -2.45 1.53
C THR A 220 27.08 -1.52 0.34
N GLN A 221 25.94 -1.67 -0.37
CA GLN A 221 25.66 -0.94 -1.61
C GLN A 221 24.24 -0.36 -1.60
N PRO A 222 23.90 0.59 -0.72
CA PRO A 222 22.61 1.24 -0.74
C PRO A 222 22.43 2.03 -2.05
N VAL A 223 21.17 2.28 -2.42
CA VAL A 223 20.83 3.14 -3.55
C VAL A 223 21.40 4.54 -3.30
N ALA A 224 22.10 5.11 -4.32
CA ALA A 224 22.75 6.41 -4.24
C ALA A 224 21.73 7.55 -4.54
N ALA A 225 20.68 7.64 -3.71
CA ALA A 225 19.67 8.69 -3.79
C ALA A 225 19.19 9.07 -2.40
N GLU A 226 18.87 10.34 -2.20
CA GLU A 226 18.30 10.82 -0.95
C GLU A 226 16.78 10.63 -0.91
N GLY A 227 16.21 10.57 0.31
CA GLY A 227 14.78 10.53 0.51
C GLY A 227 14.12 9.23 0.02
N VAL A 228 14.85 8.12 0.04
CA VAL A 228 14.36 6.78 -0.32
C VAL A 228 14.01 5.96 0.91
N ALA A 229 13.18 4.95 0.75
CA ALA A 229 12.93 3.90 1.73
C ALA A 229 13.00 2.52 1.06
N TYR A 230 13.13 1.47 1.86
CA TYR A 230 13.25 0.10 1.34
C TYR A 230 12.02 -0.73 1.67
N VAL A 231 11.78 -1.75 0.85
CA VAL A 231 10.63 -2.64 0.94
C VAL A 231 11.06 -4.07 1.22
N SER A 232 10.30 -4.77 2.07
CA SER A 232 10.36 -6.23 2.17
C SER A 232 8.97 -6.84 2.21
N HIS A 233 8.83 -8.06 1.62
CA HIS A 233 7.63 -8.91 1.67
C HIS A 233 7.94 -10.19 2.48
N PRO A 234 7.99 -10.11 3.83
CA PRO A 234 8.42 -11.21 4.68
C PRO A 234 7.27 -12.19 4.97
N TYR A 235 6.69 -12.78 3.94
CA TYR A 235 5.69 -13.83 4.12
C TYR A 235 6.21 -15.01 4.95
N PRO A 236 5.34 -15.72 5.71
CA PRO A 236 5.75 -16.65 6.75
C PRO A 236 6.67 -17.78 6.30
N MET A 237 6.48 -18.29 5.09
CA MET A 237 7.30 -19.41 4.59
C MET A 237 8.59 -18.99 3.88
N LYS A 238 8.90 -17.68 3.85
CA LYS A 238 10.21 -17.19 3.36
C LYS A 238 11.35 -17.65 4.27
N ARG A 239 11.06 -17.85 5.56
CA ARG A 239 11.98 -18.44 6.55
C ARG A 239 11.21 -19.34 7.52
N GLU A 240 11.88 -20.33 8.08
CA GLU A 240 11.33 -21.16 9.16
C GLU A 240 11.37 -20.41 10.50
N LYS A 241 10.45 -20.77 11.40
CA LYS A 241 10.45 -20.29 12.80
C LYS A 241 11.75 -20.69 13.53
N PRO A 242 12.23 -19.91 14.49
CA PRO A 242 11.79 -18.54 14.81
C PRO A 242 12.24 -17.55 13.72
N TRP A 243 11.47 -16.49 13.49
CA TRP A 243 11.66 -15.58 12.35
C TRP A 243 12.57 -14.38 12.66
N GLU A 244 12.53 -13.84 13.86
CA GLU A 244 12.96 -12.48 14.21
C GLU A 244 14.45 -12.25 13.91
N ASP A 245 15.31 -13.18 14.30
CA ASP A 245 16.75 -13.08 14.02
C ASP A 245 17.03 -13.17 12.51
N LYS A 246 16.28 -13.99 11.79
CA LYS A 246 16.40 -14.14 10.34
C LYS A 246 15.92 -12.89 9.62
N TRP A 247 14.77 -12.32 10.05
CA TRP A 247 14.31 -11.03 9.53
C TRP A 247 15.32 -9.93 9.78
N THR A 248 15.93 -9.90 10.97
CA THR A 248 16.99 -8.94 11.29
C THR A 248 18.16 -9.07 10.34
N ALA A 249 18.61 -10.31 10.05
CA ALA A 249 19.73 -10.58 9.15
C ALA A 249 19.42 -10.30 7.68
N ASP A 250 18.20 -10.60 7.21
CA ASP A 250 17.85 -10.55 5.80
C ASP A 250 17.40 -9.16 5.32
N TRP A 251 16.70 -8.37 6.19
CA TRP A 251 16.16 -7.07 5.81
C TRP A 251 15.98 -6.07 6.97
N GLY A 252 15.76 -6.55 8.18
CA GLY A 252 15.42 -5.69 9.32
C GLY A 252 16.55 -4.76 9.75
N PHE A 253 17.80 -5.15 9.56
CA PHE A 253 18.98 -4.32 9.84
C PHE A 253 18.97 -2.99 9.07
N VAL A 254 18.28 -2.93 7.91
CA VAL A 254 18.15 -1.72 7.09
C VAL A 254 17.44 -0.62 7.87
N ALA A 255 16.50 -0.97 8.76
CA ALA A 255 15.76 -0.02 9.61
C ALA A 255 16.66 0.77 10.59
N ASN A 256 17.92 0.38 10.77
CA ASN A 256 18.88 1.16 11.57
C ASN A 256 19.34 2.45 10.84
N LYS A 257 19.27 2.49 9.50
CA LYS A 257 19.77 3.62 8.69
C LYS A 257 18.71 4.25 7.80
N TYR A 258 17.76 3.47 7.30
CA TYR A 258 16.75 3.88 6.34
C TYR A 258 15.36 3.48 6.82
N PRO A 259 14.30 4.20 6.44
CA PRO A 259 12.96 3.71 6.70
C PRO A 259 12.70 2.42 5.91
N VAL A 260 11.97 1.49 6.53
CA VAL A 260 11.52 0.23 5.91
C VAL A 260 10.00 0.17 5.94
N VAL A 261 9.41 -0.29 4.84
CA VAL A 261 7.99 -0.58 4.73
C VAL A 261 7.82 -2.03 4.30
N LEU A 262 7.09 -2.81 5.08
CA LEU A 262 6.65 -4.14 4.66
C LEU A 262 5.37 -3.95 3.83
N THR A 263 5.51 -3.76 2.51
CA THR A 263 4.37 -3.41 1.65
C THR A 263 3.44 -4.58 1.40
N GLU A 264 3.89 -5.80 1.72
CA GLU A 264 3.04 -6.98 1.80
C GLU A 264 3.41 -7.84 2.99
N ILE A 265 2.44 -8.05 3.89
CA ILE A 265 2.45 -9.07 4.93
C ILE A 265 1.09 -9.77 4.95
N GLY A 266 1.05 -11.01 5.36
CA GLY A 266 -0.20 -11.73 5.47
C GLY A 266 -0.01 -13.22 5.70
N PHE A 267 -1.09 -13.90 6.05
CA PHE A 267 -1.10 -15.36 6.24
C PHE A 267 -2.47 -15.95 5.96
N CYS A 268 -2.51 -17.23 5.63
CA CYS A 268 -3.73 -18.03 5.65
C CYS A 268 -3.43 -19.44 6.16
N GLY A 269 -4.44 -20.14 6.64
CA GLY A 269 -4.31 -21.54 7.01
C GLY A 269 -4.06 -22.43 5.79
N PRO A 270 -3.55 -23.65 5.97
CA PRO A 270 -3.23 -24.55 4.85
C PRO A 270 -4.47 -25.00 4.06
N ASP A 271 -5.64 -24.99 4.69
CA ASP A 271 -6.91 -25.38 4.09
C ASP A 271 -7.76 -24.17 3.65
N ASP A 272 -7.27 -22.95 3.85
CA ASP A 272 -7.99 -21.73 3.46
C ASP A 272 -7.98 -21.60 1.92
N LYS A 273 -9.05 -21.00 1.37
CA LYS A 273 -9.14 -20.72 -0.07
C LYS A 273 -7.95 -19.91 -0.53
N GLY A 274 -7.24 -20.41 -1.53
CA GLY A 274 -6.07 -19.74 -2.11
C GLY A 274 -4.78 -19.92 -1.32
N ALA A 275 -4.73 -20.87 -0.38
CA ALA A 275 -3.50 -21.23 0.33
C ALA A 275 -2.40 -21.66 -0.64
N HIS A 276 -1.25 -21.04 -0.53
CA HIS A 276 -0.08 -21.32 -1.36
C HIS A 276 1.22 -20.91 -0.64
N VAL A 277 2.33 -21.38 -1.13
CA VAL A 277 3.65 -20.88 -0.71
C VAL A 277 3.84 -19.48 -1.29
N PRO A 278 4.24 -18.47 -0.50
CA PRO A 278 4.81 -18.55 0.87
C PRO A 278 3.88 -18.10 2.00
N VAL A 279 2.55 -18.06 1.83
CA VAL A 279 1.62 -17.37 2.75
C VAL A 279 1.03 -18.27 3.85
N VAL A 280 1.28 -19.60 3.82
CA VAL A 280 0.66 -20.53 4.78
C VAL A 280 1.25 -20.37 6.18
N SER A 281 0.38 -20.03 7.15
CA SER A 281 0.70 -19.87 8.57
C SER A 281 -0.57 -19.68 9.40
N ASP A 282 -0.39 -19.20 10.63
CA ASP A 282 -1.45 -18.86 11.59
C ASP A 282 -1.17 -17.51 12.28
N GLU A 283 -1.97 -17.18 13.30
CA GLU A 283 -1.86 -15.94 14.05
C GLU A 283 -0.49 -15.75 14.71
N SER A 284 0.28 -16.82 14.95
CA SER A 284 1.64 -16.69 15.50
C SER A 284 2.58 -15.90 14.58
N TYR A 285 2.38 -16.01 13.26
CA TYR A 285 3.08 -15.13 12.32
C TYR A 285 2.61 -13.66 12.47
N GLY A 286 1.30 -13.46 12.57
CA GLY A 286 0.73 -12.13 12.78
C GLY A 286 1.33 -11.47 14.04
N ASP A 287 1.37 -12.20 15.15
CA ASP A 287 1.94 -11.73 16.42
C ASP A 287 3.43 -11.38 16.29
N ALA A 288 4.22 -12.26 15.68
CA ALA A 288 5.66 -12.05 15.49
C ALA A 288 5.94 -10.83 14.60
N ILE A 289 5.31 -10.73 13.41
CA ILE A 289 5.62 -9.67 12.45
C ILE A 289 5.13 -8.29 12.91
N THR A 290 3.97 -8.21 13.59
CA THR A 290 3.48 -6.93 14.11
C THR A 290 4.30 -6.46 15.30
N ALA A 291 4.70 -7.35 16.21
CA ALA A 291 5.59 -7.03 17.34
C ALA A 291 6.97 -6.59 16.84
N TYR A 292 7.52 -7.30 15.86
CA TYR A 292 8.82 -6.94 15.25
C TYR A 292 8.74 -5.55 14.62
N ALA A 293 7.72 -5.28 13.80
CA ALA A 293 7.52 -3.99 13.16
C ALA A 293 7.36 -2.85 14.17
N ASP A 294 6.60 -3.07 15.25
CA ASP A 294 6.39 -2.07 16.30
C ASP A 294 7.70 -1.76 17.05
N THR A 295 8.47 -2.78 17.39
CA THR A 295 9.76 -2.64 18.11
C THR A 295 10.77 -1.83 17.31
N HIS A 296 10.81 -2.01 15.97
CA HIS A 296 11.78 -1.37 15.10
C HIS A 296 11.25 -0.09 14.42
N GLY A 297 9.99 0.29 14.69
CA GLY A 297 9.35 1.45 14.05
C GLY A 297 9.13 1.29 12.55
N ILE A 298 9.03 0.05 12.08
CA ILE A 298 8.83 -0.34 10.69
C ILE A 298 7.34 -0.19 10.34
N SER A 299 7.04 0.37 9.17
CA SER A 299 5.68 0.46 8.63
C SER A 299 5.27 -0.83 7.94
N TYR A 300 3.97 -1.16 7.91
CA TYR A 300 3.48 -2.34 7.19
C TYR A 300 2.14 -2.11 6.51
N VAL A 301 1.89 -2.88 5.45
CA VAL A 301 0.65 -2.92 4.66
C VAL A 301 0.23 -4.37 4.50
N VAL A 302 -0.98 -4.72 4.92
CA VAL A 302 -1.46 -6.10 4.91
C VAL A 302 -2.03 -6.45 3.54
N TRP A 303 -1.64 -7.57 2.98
CA TRP A 303 -2.17 -8.16 1.76
C TRP A 303 -3.33 -9.10 2.09
N VAL A 304 -4.51 -9.04 1.50
CA VAL A 304 -5.05 -8.03 0.61
C VAL A 304 -6.55 -7.82 0.95
N PHE A 305 -7.01 -6.59 0.84
CA PHE A 305 -8.40 -6.21 1.10
C PHE A 305 -9.27 -6.55 -0.12
N ASP A 306 -9.47 -7.87 -0.32
CA ASP A 306 -10.15 -8.46 -1.48
C ASP A 306 -10.70 -9.85 -1.13
N PRO A 307 -11.87 -10.27 -1.67
CA PRO A 307 -12.44 -11.59 -1.40
C PRO A 307 -12.01 -12.69 -2.38
N GLN A 308 -11.10 -12.37 -3.32
CA GLN A 308 -10.69 -13.28 -4.39
C GLN A 308 -9.17 -13.54 -4.41
N TRP A 309 -8.36 -12.50 -4.14
CA TRP A 309 -6.91 -12.60 -4.09
C TRP A 309 -6.45 -13.07 -2.70
N ALA A 310 -5.58 -14.06 -2.65
CA ALA A 310 -5.10 -14.65 -1.40
C ALA A 310 -3.77 -14.06 -0.96
N PRO A 311 -3.52 -13.99 0.35
CA PRO A 311 -4.42 -14.28 1.46
C PRO A 311 -5.46 -13.18 1.68
N MET A 312 -6.73 -13.58 1.66
CA MET A 312 -7.87 -12.66 1.69
C MET A 312 -8.12 -12.09 3.08
N LEU A 313 -8.41 -10.79 3.19
CA LEU A 313 -8.82 -10.17 4.47
C LEU A 313 -10.33 -10.31 4.74
N PHE A 314 -11.15 -10.45 3.71
CA PHE A 314 -12.59 -10.71 3.86
C PHE A 314 -13.05 -11.71 2.79
N SER A 315 -14.19 -12.37 3.03
CA SER A 315 -14.69 -13.47 2.21
C SER A 315 -15.75 -13.06 1.18
N ASP A 316 -16.38 -11.91 1.37
CA ASP A 316 -17.46 -11.39 0.53
C ASP A 316 -17.55 -9.86 0.60
N TRP A 317 -18.27 -9.24 -0.33
CA TRP A 317 -18.41 -7.78 -0.41
C TRP A 317 -19.29 -7.13 0.69
N ASN A 318 -19.73 -7.91 1.68
CA ASN A 318 -20.22 -7.38 2.95
C ASN A 318 -19.07 -7.17 3.96
N TYR A 319 -17.83 -7.36 3.52
CA TYR A 319 -16.61 -7.26 4.32
C TYR A 319 -16.56 -8.20 5.50
N THR A 320 -17.13 -9.41 5.35
CA THR A 320 -17.06 -10.47 6.38
C THR A 320 -15.61 -10.89 6.59
N PRO A 321 -14.97 -10.62 7.75
CA PRO A 321 -13.54 -10.86 7.91
C PRO A 321 -13.20 -12.35 7.90
N THR A 322 -12.15 -12.73 7.17
CA THR A 322 -11.52 -14.06 7.25
C THR A 322 -10.79 -14.23 8.60
N ARG A 323 -10.12 -15.36 8.81
CA ARG A 323 -9.23 -15.57 9.96
C ARG A 323 -8.15 -14.49 10.03
N GLN A 324 -7.40 -14.27 8.95
CA GLN A 324 -6.43 -13.21 8.81
C GLN A 324 -7.07 -11.82 9.00
N GLY A 325 -8.23 -11.61 8.39
CA GLY A 325 -8.97 -10.34 8.48
C GLY A 325 -9.35 -9.98 9.92
N ARG A 326 -9.86 -10.93 10.71
CA ARG A 326 -10.15 -10.69 12.15
C ARG A 326 -8.88 -10.29 12.91
N TYR A 327 -7.77 -10.98 12.64
CA TYR A 327 -6.50 -10.69 13.27
C TYR A 327 -6.04 -9.25 12.96
N PHE A 328 -5.88 -8.90 11.69
CA PHE A 328 -5.35 -7.60 11.31
C PHE A 328 -6.32 -6.44 11.56
N LYS A 329 -7.63 -6.64 11.48
CA LYS A 329 -8.62 -5.64 11.91
C LYS A 329 -8.41 -5.27 13.39
N LYS A 330 -8.19 -6.26 14.25
CA LYS A 330 -7.86 -6.04 15.67
C LYS A 330 -6.48 -5.37 15.85
N ALA A 331 -5.48 -5.79 15.08
CA ALA A 331 -4.13 -5.21 15.17
C ALA A 331 -4.13 -3.73 14.76
N LEU A 332 -4.77 -3.39 13.63
CA LEU A 332 -4.87 -2.03 13.10
C LEU A 332 -5.69 -1.10 14.01
N SER A 333 -6.75 -1.60 14.65
CA SER A 333 -7.61 -0.79 15.55
C SER A 333 -6.85 -0.17 16.72
N LYS A 334 -5.69 -0.74 17.12
CA LYS A 334 -4.81 -0.17 18.16
C LYS A 334 -4.21 1.17 17.76
N TYR A 335 -4.19 1.49 16.47
CA TYR A 335 -3.59 2.70 15.89
C TYR A 335 -4.64 3.69 15.37
N ALA A 336 -5.92 3.33 15.41
CA ALA A 336 -7.01 4.19 14.99
C ALA A 336 -7.01 5.49 15.81
N GLY A 337 -6.92 6.65 15.13
CA GLY A 337 -6.93 7.96 15.79
C GLY A 337 -5.59 8.49 16.30
N ARG A 338 -4.46 7.84 15.97
CA ARG A 338 -3.12 8.31 16.34
C ARG A 338 -2.50 9.18 15.25
#